data_a405bfc981bb20a9ee8a6d1bae4bcc55
#
_entry.id   a405bfc981bb20a9ee8a6d1bae4bcc55
#
_cell.length_a   1.000
_cell.length_b   1.000
_cell.length_c   1.000
_cell.angle_alpha   90.00
_cell.angle_beta   90.00
_cell.angle_gamma   90.00
#
_symmetry.space_group_name_H-M   'P 1'
#
loop_
_entity.id
_entity.type
_entity.pdbx_description
1 polymer ?
#
loop_
_entity_poly.entity_id
_entity_poly.type
_entity_poly.pdbx_seq_one_letter_code
_entity_poly.pdbx_strand_id
1 'polypeptide(L)'
;MKLISVEEKEKWNSIIKSFPNWDIYYLNEYAYSLKLHGDGNPYLLYWENDGAQMVCVVMENDIALFSPFQDQLEVDGYYDWTTPYGYGGFLTNGNVSPQWVKSAIEEMKEYANRHHIITAFYRFHPLFQNQKLIEDLEKVVYMKKTVFIDTTSEETIWKNMTPNNRNMVRKAEKNGVEIISDHGEHLSEFMDIYNSTMEKNRAEEYYFFKSDYFNYIIKEMKNNCIFFYALYEEKIISASMFFFNNQYMHYHLSGTLSEYNKLGATNLL
;
A
#
# COMPACT_ATOMS: atom_id res chain seq x y z
N MET A 1 10.45 -13.63 -18.67
CA MET A 1 9.78 -12.51 -17.95
C MET A 1 9.22 -11.52 -18.96
N LYS A 2 7.99 -11.04 -18.72
CA LYS A 2 7.35 -9.95 -19.47
C LYS A 2 7.21 -8.75 -18.54
N LEU A 3 7.48 -7.54 -19.02
CA LEU A 3 7.13 -6.30 -18.34
C LEU A 3 5.82 -5.79 -18.94
N ILE A 4 4.83 -5.58 -18.10
CA ILE A 4 3.54 -5.01 -18.50
C ILE A 4 3.50 -3.59 -17.97
N SER A 5 3.36 -2.66 -18.88
CA SER A 5 3.32 -1.23 -18.56
C SER A 5 2.00 -0.85 -17.88
N VAL A 6 2.04 0.23 -17.12
CA VAL A 6 0.87 0.78 -16.43
C VAL A 6 -0.23 1.24 -17.41
N GLU A 7 0.11 1.53 -18.67
CA GLU A 7 -0.83 1.87 -19.72
C GLU A 7 -1.66 0.66 -20.19
N GLU A 8 -1.19 -0.58 -19.92
CA GLU A 8 -1.91 -1.83 -20.24
C GLU A 8 -2.86 -2.24 -19.11
N LYS A 9 -3.62 -1.30 -18.55
CA LYS A 9 -4.46 -1.45 -17.34
C LYS A 9 -5.33 -2.71 -17.33
N GLU A 10 -6.08 -2.94 -18.38
CA GLU A 10 -7.01 -4.08 -18.46
C GLU A 10 -6.27 -5.43 -18.41
N LYS A 11 -5.17 -5.53 -19.15
CA LYS A 11 -4.32 -6.73 -19.16
C LYS A 11 -3.68 -6.95 -17.79
N TRP A 12 -3.11 -5.91 -17.19
CA TRP A 12 -2.52 -5.95 -15.85
C TRP A 12 -3.53 -6.46 -14.82
N ASN A 13 -4.69 -5.81 -14.72
CA ASN A 13 -5.71 -6.17 -13.75
C ASN A 13 -6.31 -7.56 -14.00
N SER A 14 -6.47 -7.97 -15.26
CA SER A 14 -6.91 -9.32 -15.61
C SER A 14 -5.92 -10.37 -15.09
N ILE A 15 -4.62 -10.14 -15.25
CA ILE A 15 -3.58 -11.05 -14.74
C ILE A 15 -3.65 -11.09 -13.20
N ILE A 16 -3.63 -9.94 -12.51
CA ILE A 16 -3.66 -9.90 -11.04
C ILE A 16 -4.89 -10.64 -10.48
N LYS A 17 -6.07 -10.36 -11.04
CA LYS A 17 -7.33 -10.96 -10.57
C LYS A 17 -7.46 -12.45 -10.88
N SER A 18 -6.59 -13.02 -11.71
CA SER A 18 -6.53 -14.47 -11.96
C SER A 18 -5.76 -15.23 -10.84
N PHE A 19 -5.02 -14.53 -9.99
CA PHE A 19 -4.31 -15.15 -8.86
C PHE A 19 -5.27 -15.41 -7.70
N PRO A 20 -5.16 -16.55 -7.00
CA PRO A 20 -6.09 -16.90 -5.91
C PRO A 20 -6.01 -15.94 -4.72
N ASN A 21 -4.82 -15.39 -4.47
CA ASN A 21 -4.56 -14.42 -3.42
C ASN A 21 -3.94 -13.17 -4.04
N TRP A 22 -4.72 -12.12 -4.17
CA TRP A 22 -4.26 -10.82 -4.60
C TRP A 22 -4.80 -9.71 -3.68
N ASP A 23 -4.16 -8.58 -3.68
CA ASP A 23 -4.56 -7.43 -2.87
C ASP A 23 -4.49 -6.14 -3.68
N ILE A 24 -5.08 -5.08 -3.16
CA ILE A 24 -5.19 -3.78 -3.82
C ILE A 24 -3.82 -3.21 -4.20
N TYR A 25 -2.77 -3.54 -3.45
CA TYR A 25 -1.38 -3.12 -3.73
C TYR A 25 -0.83 -3.64 -5.06
N TYR A 26 -1.46 -4.65 -5.65
CA TYR A 26 -1.08 -5.22 -6.94
C TYR A 26 -1.89 -4.66 -8.11
N LEU A 27 -2.94 -3.86 -7.85
CA LEU A 27 -3.77 -3.29 -8.91
C LEU A 27 -3.04 -2.17 -9.66
N ASN A 28 -3.31 -2.08 -10.95
CA ASN A 28 -2.78 -1.03 -11.82
C ASN A 28 -3.11 0.37 -11.30
N GLU A 29 -4.35 0.58 -10.88
CA GLU A 29 -4.82 1.88 -10.38
C GLU A 29 -4.04 2.33 -9.14
N TYR A 30 -3.72 1.39 -8.23
CA TYR A 30 -2.92 1.71 -7.06
C TYR A 30 -1.49 2.09 -7.45
N ALA A 31 -0.86 1.31 -8.31
CA ALA A 31 0.49 1.59 -8.79
C ALA A 31 0.55 2.93 -9.56
N TYR A 32 -0.47 3.24 -10.37
CA TYR A 32 -0.55 4.51 -11.09
C TYR A 32 -0.74 5.71 -10.13
N SER A 33 -1.52 5.57 -9.07
CA SER A 33 -1.66 6.64 -8.07
C SER A 33 -0.32 7.01 -7.42
N LEU A 34 0.55 6.03 -7.19
CA LEU A 34 1.90 6.24 -6.68
C LEU A 34 2.83 6.89 -7.73
N LYS A 35 2.67 6.57 -9.02
CA LYS A 35 3.34 7.32 -10.10
C LYS A 35 2.98 8.81 -10.05
N LEU A 36 1.71 9.15 -9.82
CA LEU A 36 1.29 10.54 -9.65
C LEU A 36 1.88 11.19 -8.38
N HIS A 37 2.14 10.39 -7.37
CA HIS A 37 2.82 10.85 -6.16
C HIS A 37 4.31 11.13 -6.39
N GLY A 38 4.95 10.42 -7.31
CA GLY A 38 6.37 10.56 -7.64
C GLY A 38 7.23 9.33 -7.32
N ASP A 39 6.61 8.18 -7.06
CA ASP A 39 7.30 6.94 -6.70
C ASP A 39 7.92 6.21 -7.91
N GLY A 40 8.09 6.87 -9.04
CA GLY A 40 8.68 6.28 -10.25
C GLY A 40 7.67 5.69 -11.22
N ASN A 41 8.13 4.84 -12.14
CA ASN A 41 7.32 4.21 -13.17
C ASN A 41 6.91 2.80 -12.74
N PRO A 42 5.60 2.48 -12.64
CA PRO A 42 5.16 1.16 -12.25
C PRO A 42 5.21 0.16 -13.42
N TYR A 43 5.68 -1.04 -13.11
CA TYR A 43 5.64 -2.19 -14.00
C TYR A 43 5.12 -3.42 -13.27
N LEU A 44 4.33 -4.25 -13.98
CA LEU A 44 4.02 -5.60 -13.56
C LEU A 44 5.02 -6.56 -14.22
N LEU A 45 5.88 -7.15 -13.41
CA LEU A 45 6.72 -8.27 -13.82
C LEU A 45 5.85 -9.51 -13.86
N TYR A 46 5.82 -10.21 -15.01
CA TYR A 46 4.99 -11.39 -15.22
C TYR A 46 5.76 -12.53 -15.84
N TRP A 47 5.67 -13.67 -15.21
CA TRP A 47 6.21 -14.95 -15.70
C TRP A 47 5.05 -15.94 -15.91
N GLU A 48 5.13 -16.66 -17.00
CA GLU A 48 4.17 -17.71 -17.34
C GLU A 48 4.86 -18.78 -18.19
N ASN A 49 4.91 -19.98 -17.68
CA ASN A 49 5.44 -21.15 -18.38
C ASN A 49 4.94 -22.45 -17.74
N ASP A 50 4.61 -23.45 -18.54
CA ASP A 50 4.24 -24.83 -18.13
C ASP A 50 3.15 -24.89 -17.04
N GLY A 51 2.17 -23.99 -17.10
CA GLY A 51 1.09 -23.91 -16.12
C GLY A 51 1.47 -23.32 -14.77
N ALA A 52 2.65 -22.73 -14.66
CA ALA A 52 3.10 -21.92 -13.53
C ALA A 52 3.07 -20.44 -13.89
N GLN A 53 2.65 -19.60 -12.95
CA GLN A 53 2.62 -18.15 -13.11
C GLN A 53 3.19 -17.47 -11.88
N MET A 54 3.87 -16.33 -12.08
CA MET A 54 4.34 -15.47 -11.02
C MET A 54 4.21 -14.00 -11.45
N VAL A 55 3.91 -13.13 -10.48
CA VAL A 55 3.88 -11.68 -10.69
C VAL A 55 4.58 -10.96 -9.55
N CYS A 56 5.10 -9.78 -9.87
CA CYS A 56 5.55 -8.79 -8.89
C CYS A 56 5.30 -7.39 -9.44
N VAL A 57 4.72 -6.51 -8.65
CA VAL A 57 4.61 -5.09 -8.99
C VAL A 57 5.83 -4.36 -8.48
N VAL A 58 6.47 -3.59 -9.36
CA VAL A 58 7.62 -2.76 -9.02
C VAL A 58 7.39 -1.31 -9.47
N MET A 59 7.95 -0.39 -8.70
CA MET A 59 8.13 1.02 -9.05
C MET A 59 9.59 1.18 -9.46
N GLU A 60 9.84 1.57 -10.70
CA GLU A 60 11.17 1.83 -11.22
C GLU A 60 11.52 3.29 -11.04
N ASN A 61 12.60 3.55 -10.33
CA ASN A 61 13.07 4.89 -10.01
C ASN A 61 14.42 5.15 -10.64
N ASP A 62 14.59 6.30 -11.26
CA ASP A 62 15.89 6.80 -11.68
C ASP A 62 16.67 7.29 -10.44
N ILE A 63 17.80 6.65 -10.15
CA ILE A 63 18.60 6.95 -8.95
C ILE A 63 19.17 8.37 -9.00
N ALA A 64 19.45 8.91 -10.19
CA ALA A 64 19.97 10.26 -10.35
C ALA A 64 19.00 11.36 -9.84
N LEU A 65 17.70 11.05 -9.74
CA LEU A 65 16.68 11.99 -9.24
C LEU A 65 16.62 12.07 -7.71
N PHE A 66 17.24 11.13 -6.99
CA PHE A 66 17.29 11.17 -5.54
C PHE A 66 18.32 12.17 -5.01
N SER A 67 17.95 12.94 -4.01
CA SER A 67 18.78 13.99 -3.42
C SER A 67 20.25 13.61 -3.16
N PRO A 68 20.59 12.41 -2.65
CA PRO A 68 21.99 12.04 -2.44
C PRO A 68 22.82 11.89 -3.71
N PHE A 69 22.16 11.69 -4.87
CA PHE A 69 22.83 11.40 -6.15
C PHE A 69 22.61 12.48 -7.22
N GLN A 70 21.78 13.47 -6.88
CA GLN A 70 21.51 14.61 -7.75
C GLN A 70 22.83 15.29 -8.12
N ASP A 71 23.03 15.59 -9.40
CA ASP A 71 24.26 16.15 -9.96
C ASP A 71 25.52 15.23 -9.88
N GLN A 72 25.38 13.98 -9.43
CA GLN A 72 26.48 13.01 -9.36
C GLN A 72 26.35 11.90 -10.41
N LEU A 73 25.13 11.60 -10.84
CA LEU A 73 24.82 10.58 -11.84
C LEU A 73 24.08 11.21 -13.02
N GLU A 74 24.29 10.63 -14.20
CA GLU A 74 23.51 11.00 -15.37
C GLU A 74 22.08 10.46 -15.22
N VAL A 75 21.10 11.29 -15.58
CA VAL A 75 19.68 10.89 -15.65
C VAL A 75 19.53 9.76 -16.66
N ASP A 76 18.64 8.82 -16.38
CA ASP A 76 18.43 7.59 -17.17
C ASP A 76 19.64 6.64 -17.22
N GLY A 77 20.63 6.82 -16.32
CA GLY A 77 21.81 5.96 -16.25
C GLY A 77 21.60 4.69 -15.42
N TYR A 78 20.99 4.81 -14.26
CA TYR A 78 20.84 3.73 -13.29
C TYR A 78 19.47 3.80 -12.59
N TYR A 79 18.88 2.62 -12.35
CA TYR A 79 17.58 2.50 -11.75
C TYR A 79 17.60 1.63 -10.50
N ASP A 80 16.59 1.81 -9.64
CA ASP A 80 16.22 0.84 -8.63
C ASP A 80 14.76 0.41 -8.78
N TRP A 81 14.44 -0.73 -8.21
CA TRP A 81 13.07 -1.22 -8.07
C TRP A 81 12.66 -1.25 -6.61
N THR A 82 11.48 -0.72 -6.32
CA THR A 82 10.82 -0.88 -5.02
C THR A 82 9.43 -1.46 -5.23
N THR A 83 8.90 -2.18 -4.24
CA THR A 83 7.46 -2.46 -4.26
C THR A 83 6.68 -1.17 -3.99
N PRO A 84 5.43 -1.06 -4.49
CA PRO A 84 4.53 0.03 -4.15
C PRO A 84 4.47 0.28 -2.63
N TYR A 85 4.18 1.50 -2.22
CA TYR A 85 3.96 1.84 -0.81
C TYR A 85 2.94 0.89 -0.17
N GLY A 86 3.19 0.42 1.04
CA GLY A 86 2.40 -0.60 1.71
C GLY A 86 3.06 -1.98 1.60
N TYR A 87 2.49 -2.87 0.83
CA TYR A 87 2.96 -4.25 0.70
C TYR A 87 3.02 -4.72 -0.76
N GLY A 88 3.82 -5.75 -1.01
CA GLY A 88 3.99 -6.31 -2.36
C GLY A 88 4.75 -7.64 -2.31
N GLY A 89 5.71 -7.78 -3.22
CA GLY A 89 6.49 -9.01 -3.43
C GLY A 89 5.82 -9.95 -4.43
N PHE A 90 6.26 -11.20 -4.46
CA PHE A 90 5.86 -12.15 -5.49
C PHE A 90 4.56 -12.87 -5.14
N LEU A 91 3.65 -12.96 -6.09
CA LEU A 91 2.49 -13.87 -6.03
C LEU A 91 2.70 -14.99 -7.04
N THR A 92 2.20 -16.17 -6.72
CA THR A 92 2.29 -17.35 -7.59
C THR A 92 0.94 -18.00 -7.82
N ASN A 93 0.77 -18.64 -8.98
CA ASN A 93 -0.41 -19.40 -9.34
C ASN A 93 -0.01 -20.64 -10.15
N GLY A 94 -0.76 -21.73 -10.00
CA GLY A 94 -0.53 -22.98 -10.73
C GLY A 94 0.61 -23.84 -10.16
N ASN A 95 1.26 -24.61 -11.03
CA ASN A 95 2.27 -25.63 -10.64
C ASN A 95 3.66 -25.02 -10.45
N VAL A 96 3.84 -24.24 -9.39
CA VAL A 96 5.10 -23.53 -9.10
C VAL A 96 6.02 -24.39 -8.25
N SER A 97 7.16 -24.82 -8.81
CA SER A 97 8.20 -25.53 -8.07
C SER A 97 9.31 -24.57 -7.57
N PRO A 98 10.07 -24.92 -6.52
CA PRO A 98 11.22 -24.13 -6.08
C PRO A 98 12.25 -23.88 -7.19
N GLN A 99 12.49 -24.86 -8.06
CA GLN A 99 13.40 -24.73 -9.19
C GLN A 99 12.87 -23.74 -10.23
N TRP A 100 11.56 -23.75 -10.49
CA TRP A 100 10.92 -22.79 -11.38
C TRP A 100 11.05 -21.35 -10.84
N VAL A 101 10.80 -21.15 -9.53
CA VAL A 101 10.98 -19.84 -8.88
C VAL A 101 12.43 -19.37 -9.01
N LYS A 102 13.40 -20.27 -8.73
CA LYS A 102 14.82 -19.95 -8.88
C LYS A 102 15.14 -19.46 -10.29
N SER A 103 14.68 -20.16 -11.33
CA SER A 103 14.92 -19.77 -12.72
C SER A 103 14.26 -18.43 -13.05
N ALA A 104 13.06 -18.15 -12.51
CA ALA A 104 12.39 -16.87 -12.72
C ALA A 104 13.15 -15.70 -12.05
N ILE A 105 13.70 -15.91 -10.85
CA ILE A 105 14.54 -14.92 -10.17
C ILE A 105 15.87 -14.70 -10.90
N GLU A 106 16.48 -15.75 -11.42
CA GLU A 106 17.69 -15.64 -12.25
C GLU A 106 17.42 -14.82 -13.52
N GLU A 107 16.33 -15.08 -14.23
CA GLU A 107 15.88 -14.30 -15.40
C GLU A 107 15.66 -12.82 -15.05
N MET A 108 15.04 -12.54 -13.89
CA MET A 108 14.86 -11.18 -13.40
C MET A 108 16.21 -10.47 -13.17
N LYS A 109 17.17 -11.15 -12.53
CA LYS A 109 18.52 -10.59 -12.30
C LYS A 109 19.26 -10.33 -13.60
N GLU A 110 19.15 -11.19 -14.59
CA GLU A 110 19.73 -10.98 -15.91
C GLU A 110 19.10 -9.76 -16.61
N TYR A 111 17.78 -9.61 -16.51
CA TYR A 111 17.10 -8.43 -17.00
C TYR A 111 17.60 -7.16 -16.29
N ALA A 112 17.62 -7.16 -14.96
CA ALA A 112 18.07 -6.05 -14.15
C ALA A 112 19.50 -5.60 -14.52
N ASN A 113 20.43 -6.54 -14.68
CA ASN A 113 21.80 -6.24 -15.09
C ASN A 113 21.86 -5.58 -16.49
N ARG A 114 21.07 -6.06 -17.44
CA ARG A 114 21.03 -5.48 -18.80
C ARG A 114 20.39 -4.09 -18.86
N HIS A 115 19.52 -3.78 -17.92
CA HIS A 115 18.78 -2.52 -17.87
C HIS A 115 19.26 -1.59 -16.75
N HIS A 116 20.45 -1.82 -16.19
CA HIS A 116 21.11 -1.01 -15.17
C HIS A 116 20.28 -0.82 -13.90
N ILE A 117 19.43 -1.81 -13.55
CA ILE A 117 18.70 -1.82 -12.30
C ILE A 117 19.64 -2.40 -11.24
N ILE A 118 20.15 -1.57 -10.35
CA ILE A 118 21.25 -1.93 -9.45
C ILE A 118 20.76 -2.44 -8.09
N THR A 119 19.54 -2.13 -7.70
CA THR A 119 18.93 -2.67 -6.47
C THR A 119 17.45 -2.97 -6.68
N ALA A 120 16.93 -3.87 -5.82
CA ALA A 120 15.50 -4.11 -5.72
C ALA A 120 15.13 -4.32 -4.25
N PHE A 121 14.15 -3.56 -3.77
CA PHE A 121 13.66 -3.64 -2.40
C PHE A 121 12.19 -4.06 -2.36
N TYR A 122 11.92 -5.16 -1.66
CA TYR A 122 10.57 -5.72 -1.56
C TYR A 122 10.04 -5.64 -0.12
N ARG A 123 8.88 -5.01 0.06
CA ARG A 123 8.09 -5.11 1.28
C ARG A 123 7.08 -6.23 1.12
N PHE A 124 7.39 -7.38 1.70
CA PHE A 124 6.52 -8.56 1.57
C PHE A 124 5.20 -8.38 2.30
N HIS A 125 4.16 -9.02 1.73
CA HIS A 125 2.83 -8.97 2.29
C HIS A 125 2.73 -9.83 3.55
N PRO A 126 2.39 -9.27 4.73
CA PRO A 126 2.50 -9.97 6.01
C PRO A 126 1.54 -11.16 6.14
N LEU A 127 0.35 -11.10 5.50
CA LEU A 127 -0.63 -12.18 5.55
C LEU A 127 -0.33 -13.27 4.53
N PHE A 128 0.23 -12.92 3.36
CA PHE A 128 0.59 -13.89 2.33
C PHE A 128 1.86 -14.64 2.67
N GLN A 129 2.73 -14.05 3.49
CA GLN A 129 4.05 -14.59 3.84
C GLN A 129 4.87 -14.95 2.58
N ASN A 130 4.72 -14.15 1.55
CA ASN A 130 5.30 -14.39 0.23
C ASN A 130 6.82 -14.22 0.16
N GLN A 131 7.48 -13.74 1.23
CA GLN A 131 8.93 -13.83 1.39
C GLN A 131 9.45 -15.27 1.35
N LYS A 132 8.63 -16.24 1.78
CA LYS A 132 9.00 -17.66 1.77
C LYS A 132 9.31 -18.22 0.39
N LEU A 133 8.82 -17.57 -0.67
CA LEU A 133 9.11 -17.95 -2.05
C LEU A 133 10.57 -17.74 -2.43
N ILE A 134 11.26 -16.79 -1.77
CA ILE A 134 12.60 -16.37 -2.18
C ILE A 134 13.61 -16.30 -1.03
N GLU A 135 13.24 -16.64 0.22
CA GLU A 135 14.13 -16.51 1.38
C GLU A 135 15.42 -17.37 1.29
N ASP A 136 15.39 -18.46 0.51
CA ASP A 136 16.57 -19.29 0.21
C ASP A 136 17.41 -18.74 -0.98
N LEU A 137 16.90 -17.76 -1.72
CA LEU A 137 17.52 -17.21 -2.92
C LEU A 137 18.03 -15.79 -2.71
N GLU A 138 17.39 -15.04 -1.81
CA GLU A 138 17.64 -13.63 -1.56
C GLU A 138 17.74 -13.33 -0.07
N LYS A 139 18.39 -12.23 0.27
CA LYS A 139 18.49 -11.76 1.64
C LYS A 139 17.14 -11.22 2.11
N VAL A 140 16.45 -11.96 2.97
CA VAL A 140 15.24 -11.53 3.65
C VAL A 140 15.59 -11.04 5.05
N VAL A 141 15.09 -9.87 5.44
CA VAL A 141 15.34 -9.23 6.73
C VAL A 141 14.01 -8.98 7.44
N TYR A 142 13.90 -9.45 8.67
CA TYR A 142 12.77 -9.10 9.52
C TYR A 142 12.91 -7.66 10.01
N MET A 143 11.92 -6.81 9.68
CA MET A 143 11.92 -5.40 10.04
C MET A 143 11.09 -5.11 11.28
N LYS A 144 9.79 -5.46 11.25
CA LYS A 144 8.83 -5.17 12.33
C LYS A 144 7.58 -6.03 12.23
N LYS A 145 6.80 -6.06 13.30
CA LYS A 145 5.45 -6.64 13.31
C LYS A 145 4.45 -5.63 12.73
N THR A 146 3.43 -6.12 12.06
CA THR A 146 2.22 -5.36 11.74
C THR A 146 1.07 -5.77 12.65
N VAL A 147 0.04 -4.95 12.73
CA VAL A 147 -1.21 -5.27 13.46
C VAL A 147 -2.21 -5.85 12.47
N PHE A 148 -2.81 -6.95 12.84
CA PHE A 148 -3.91 -7.59 12.13
C PHE A 148 -5.13 -7.64 13.05
N ILE A 149 -6.29 -7.28 12.52
CA ILE A 149 -7.57 -7.38 13.21
C ILE A 149 -8.44 -8.38 12.46
N ASP A 150 -8.90 -9.42 13.16
CA ASP A 150 -9.88 -10.36 12.64
C ASP A 150 -11.27 -9.70 12.70
N THR A 151 -11.86 -9.44 11.54
CA THR A 151 -13.15 -8.75 11.38
C THR A 151 -14.29 -9.69 11.02
N THR A 152 -14.16 -10.98 11.29
CA THR A 152 -15.18 -11.99 10.97
C THR A 152 -16.50 -11.77 11.74
N SER A 153 -16.46 -11.13 12.92
CA SER A 153 -17.62 -10.69 13.65
C SER A 153 -17.27 -9.53 14.59
N GLU A 154 -18.27 -8.72 14.93
CA GLU A 154 -18.13 -7.64 15.92
C GLU A 154 -17.67 -8.18 17.29
N GLU A 155 -18.20 -9.34 17.71
CA GLU A 155 -17.77 -10.00 18.95
C GLU A 155 -16.28 -10.34 18.92
N THR A 156 -15.77 -10.85 17.79
CA THR A 156 -14.35 -11.18 17.60
C THR A 156 -13.48 -9.93 17.70
N ILE A 157 -13.86 -8.84 17.01
CA ILE A 157 -13.17 -7.55 17.08
C ILE A 157 -13.08 -7.09 18.53
N TRP A 158 -14.25 -7.05 19.21
CA TRP A 158 -14.34 -6.55 20.57
C TRP A 158 -13.53 -7.38 21.57
N LYS A 159 -13.58 -8.70 21.45
CA LYS A 159 -12.82 -9.64 22.29
C LYS A 159 -11.30 -9.46 22.12
N ASN A 160 -10.84 -9.25 20.89
CA ASN A 160 -9.41 -9.12 20.56
C ASN A 160 -8.86 -7.72 20.89
N MET A 161 -9.70 -6.71 21.06
CA MET A 161 -9.25 -5.38 21.50
C MET A 161 -8.65 -5.43 22.90
N THR A 162 -7.61 -4.63 23.12
CA THR A 162 -7.08 -4.42 24.47
C THR A 162 -8.10 -3.72 25.37
N PRO A 163 -8.07 -3.92 26.70
CA PRO A 163 -8.99 -3.21 27.61
C PRO A 163 -8.89 -1.69 27.46
N ASN A 164 -7.70 -1.15 27.21
CA ASN A 164 -7.50 0.28 26.99
C ASN A 164 -8.24 0.77 25.73
N ASN A 165 -8.11 0.06 24.61
CA ASN A 165 -8.81 0.43 23.38
C ASN A 165 -10.33 0.39 23.55
N ARG A 166 -10.89 -0.68 24.18
CA ARG A 166 -12.31 -0.74 24.49
C ARG A 166 -12.80 0.43 25.35
N ASN A 167 -11.98 0.85 26.31
CA ASN A 167 -12.31 2.01 27.16
C ASN A 167 -12.29 3.31 26.35
N MET A 168 -11.36 3.46 25.41
CA MET A 168 -11.30 4.64 24.54
C MET A 168 -12.47 4.70 23.57
N VAL A 169 -12.89 3.57 22.98
CA VAL A 169 -14.10 3.49 22.15
C VAL A 169 -15.32 3.95 22.94
N ARG A 170 -15.59 3.33 24.12
CA ARG A 170 -16.72 3.74 24.97
C ARG A 170 -16.65 5.20 25.39
N LYS A 171 -15.44 5.73 25.60
CA LYS A 171 -15.25 7.14 25.95
C LYS A 171 -15.65 8.05 24.79
N ALA A 172 -15.25 7.70 23.56
CA ALA A 172 -15.61 8.47 22.37
C ALA A 172 -17.13 8.50 22.19
N GLU A 173 -17.80 7.35 22.24
CA GLU A 173 -19.26 7.23 22.17
C GLU A 173 -19.96 8.06 23.26
N LYS A 174 -19.50 7.93 24.52
CA LYS A 174 -20.07 8.68 25.65
C LYS A 174 -19.93 10.20 25.49
N ASN A 175 -18.86 10.65 24.82
CA ASN A 175 -18.66 12.09 24.54
C ASN A 175 -19.43 12.57 23.29
N GLY A 176 -20.22 11.71 22.65
CA GLY A 176 -21.00 12.09 21.47
C GLY A 176 -20.19 12.17 20.18
N VAL A 177 -19.08 11.42 20.09
CA VAL A 177 -18.37 11.26 18.82
C VAL A 177 -19.16 10.33 17.91
N GLU A 178 -19.46 10.78 16.71
CA GLU A 178 -20.19 10.03 15.68
C GLU A 178 -19.28 9.67 14.54
N ILE A 179 -19.53 8.53 13.86
CA ILE A 179 -18.77 8.10 12.68
C ILE A 179 -19.66 8.22 11.44
N ILE A 180 -19.11 8.89 10.42
CA ILE A 180 -19.67 8.87 9.07
C ILE A 180 -18.64 8.30 8.09
N SER A 181 -19.11 7.86 6.94
CA SER A 181 -18.22 7.39 5.85
C SER A 181 -18.71 7.90 4.51
N ASP A 182 -17.75 8.09 3.60
CA ASP A 182 -18.00 8.51 2.23
C ASP A 182 -16.94 8.00 1.25
N HIS A 183 -17.05 8.39 -0.02
CA HIS A 183 -16.07 8.06 -1.06
C HIS A 183 -15.26 9.28 -1.54
N GLY A 184 -15.05 10.25 -0.67
CA GLY A 184 -14.22 11.43 -0.92
C GLY A 184 -15.00 12.74 -0.99
N GLU A 185 -16.26 12.78 -0.53
CA GLU A 185 -17.08 13.97 -0.46
C GLU A 185 -16.48 15.02 0.50
N HIS A 186 -15.79 14.57 1.56
CA HIS A 186 -15.07 15.42 2.53
C HIS A 186 -13.53 15.33 2.34
N LEU A 187 -13.05 15.21 1.09
CA LEU A 187 -11.60 15.10 0.82
C LEU A 187 -10.82 16.32 1.33
N SER A 188 -11.37 17.52 1.26
CA SER A 188 -10.70 18.74 1.73
C SER A 188 -10.38 18.65 3.22
N GLU A 189 -11.38 18.28 4.03
CA GLU A 189 -11.26 18.12 5.47
C GLU A 189 -10.30 16.97 5.83
N PHE A 190 -10.35 15.87 5.07
CA PHE A 190 -9.39 14.77 5.23
C PHE A 190 -7.96 15.27 5.04
N MET A 191 -7.68 15.99 3.93
CA MET A 191 -6.34 16.47 3.62
C MET A 191 -5.84 17.45 4.67
N ASP A 192 -6.67 18.36 5.15
CA ASP A 192 -6.31 19.34 6.18
C ASP A 192 -5.91 18.64 7.48
N ILE A 193 -6.70 17.65 7.93
CA ILE A 193 -6.45 16.87 9.16
C ILE A 193 -5.21 16.00 8.99
N TYR A 194 -5.04 15.35 7.84
CA TYR A 194 -3.90 14.52 7.52
C TYR A 194 -2.61 15.34 7.50
N ASN A 195 -2.56 16.44 6.76
CA ASN A 195 -1.39 17.31 6.66
C ASN A 195 -1.00 17.90 8.03
N SER A 196 -1.98 18.38 8.81
CA SER A 196 -1.75 18.83 10.19
C SER A 196 -1.10 17.75 11.06
N THR A 197 -1.51 16.49 10.87
CA THR A 197 -0.91 15.35 11.58
C THR A 197 0.52 15.08 11.11
N MET A 198 0.80 15.17 9.81
CA MET A 198 2.15 15.00 9.25
C MET A 198 3.09 16.11 9.72
N GLU A 199 2.66 17.37 9.69
CA GLU A 199 3.42 18.52 10.23
C GLU A 199 3.78 18.34 11.70
N LYS A 200 2.78 18.00 12.54
CA LYS A 200 2.98 17.73 13.95
C LYS A 200 4.01 16.63 14.20
N ASN A 201 3.96 15.56 13.41
CA ASN A 201 4.87 14.43 13.51
C ASN A 201 6.23 14.70 12.88
N ARG A 202 6.44 15.86 12.25
CA ARG A 202 7.66 16.20 11.49
C ARG A 202 7.96 15.11 10.45
N ALA A 203 6.93 14.66 9.76
CA ALA A 203 7.05 13.65 8.73
C ALA A 203 7.92 14.16 7.57
N GLU A 204 8.61 13.25 6.90
CA GLU A 204 9.35 13.54 5.68
C GLU A 204 8.40 14.01 4.57
N GLU A 205 8.90 14.80 3.62
CA GLU A 205 8.13 15.36 2.49
C GLU A 205 7.36 14.28 1.72
N TYR A 206 7.91 13.09 1.61
CA TYR A 206 7.28 11.92 1.00
C TYR A 206 5.86 11.64 1.53
N TYR A 207 5.59 11.89 2.80
CA TYR A 207 4.27 11.61 3.39
C TYR A 207 3.23 12.69 3.14
N PHE A 208 3.54 13.75 2.39
CA PHE A 208 2.58 14.78 1.99
C PHE A 208 2.02 14.48 0.61
N PHE A 209 1.02 13.60 0.57
CA PHE A 209 0.35 13.22 -0.67
C PHE A 209 -0.42 14.40 -1.28
N LYS A 210 -0.25 14.59 -2.60
CA LYS A 210 -0.87 15.71 -3.34
C LYS A 210 -2.32 15.38 -3.71
N SER A 211 -3.09 16.42 -4.03
CA SER A 211 -4.49 16.29 -4.46
C SER A 211 -4.68 15.36 -5.66
N ASP A 212 -3.74 15.32 -6.60
CA ASP A 212 -3.83 14.46 -7.79
C ASP A 212 -3.84 12.97 -7.42
N TYR A 213 -3.05 12.58 -6.41
CA TYR A 213 -3.08 11.22 -5.85
C TYR A 213 -4.48 10.86 -5.35
N PHE A 214 -5.07 11.70 -4.50
CA PHE A 214 -6.39 11.43 -3.91
C PHE A 214 -7.51 11.47 -4.95
N ASN A 215 -7.51 12.47 -5.82
CA ASN A 215 -8.52 12.60 -6.88
C ASN A 215 -8.51 11.40 -7.83
N TYR A 216 -7.32 10.90 -8.17
CA TYR A 216 -7.19 9.71 -8.99
C TYR A 216 -7.76 8.47 -8.28
N ILE A 217 -7.43 8.26 -7.01
CA ILE A 217 -7.94 7.14 -6.22
C ILE A 217 -9.47 7.19 -6.10
N ILE A 218 -10.02 8.34 -5.74
CA ILE A 218 -11.48 8.52 -5.61
C ILE A 218 -12.19 8.20 -6.94
N LYS A 219 -11.61 8.59 -8.06
CA LYS A 219 -12.17 8.33 -9.38
C LYS A 219 -12.03 6.88 -9.82
N GLU A 220 -10.83 6.32 -9.74
CA GLU A 220 -10.49 5.04 -10.38
C GLU A 220 -10.60 3.84 -9.43
N MET A 221 -10.53 4.07 -8.10
CA MET A 221 -10.60 3.04 -7.07
C MET A 221 -11.84 3.19 -6.16
N LYS A 222 -12.91 3.82 -6.63
CA LYS A 222 -14.13 4.05 -5.86
C LYS A 222 -14.69 2.80 -5.16
N ASN A 223 -14.56 1.64 -5.80
CA ASN A 223 -15.03 0.36 -5.27
C ASN A 223 -14.02 -0.32 -4.33
N ASN A 224 -12.87 0.30 -4.10
CA ASN A 224 -11.77 -0.24 -3.31
C ASN A 224 -11.23 0.77 -2.29
N CYS A 225 -11.86 1.94 -2.18
CA CYS A 225 -11.45 3.00 -1.26
C CYS A 225 -12.67 3.58 -0.55
N ILE A 226 -12.54 3.79 0.76
CA ILE A 226 -13.55 4.45 1.60
C ILE A 226 -12.87 5.32 2.64
N PHE A 227 -13.50 6.44 2.97
CA PHE A 227 -13.07 7.33 4.03
C PHE A 227 -14.03 7.21 5.20
N PHE A 228 -13.48 7.20 6.41
CA PHE A 228 -14.23 7.32 7.65
C PHE A 228 -13.84 8.59 8.38
N TYR A 229 -14.81 9.25 8.96
CA TYR A 229 -14.64 10.50 9.68
C TYR A 229 -15.30 10.41 11.05
N ALA A 230 -14.60 10.89 12.07
CA ALA A 230 -15.17 11.08 13.39
C ALA A 230 -15.62 12.54 13.55
N LEU A 231 -16.90 12.72 13.86
CA LEU A 231 -17.55 14.01 14.10
C LEU A 231 -17.70 14.23 15.60
N TYR A 232 -17.45 15.44 16.04
CA TYR A 232 -17.76 15.92 17.37
C TYR A 232 -18.30 17.36 17.26
N GLU A 233 -19.51 17.62 17.79
CA GLU A 233 -20.17 18.93 17.67
C GLU A 233 -20.20 19.46 16.22
N GLU A 234 -20.65 18.62 15.30
CA GLU A 234 -20.73 18.89 13.84
C GLU A 234 -19.38 19.15 13.13
N LYS A 235 -18.25 19.03 13.83
CA LYS A 235 -16.90 19.19 13.27
C LYS A 235 -16.23 17.84 13.04
N ILE A 236 -15.62 17.65 11.88
CA ILE A 236 -14.72 16.50 11.63
C ILE A 236 -13.44 16.72 12.44
N ILE A 237 -13.12 15.78 13.35
CA ILE A 237 -12.00 15.87 14.28
C ILE A 237 -10.93 14.79 14.03
N SER A 238 -11.29 13.72 13.32
CA SER A 238 -10.37 12.66 12.89
C SER A 238 -10.87 12.07 11.59
N ALA A 239 -9.95 11.65 10.75
CA ALA A 239 -10.27 11.09 9.45
C ALA A 239 -9.29 9.96 9.10
N SER A 240 -9.78 8.94 8.41
CA SER A 240 -8.98 7.79 7.97
C SER A 240 -9.41 7.32 6.60
N MET A 241 -8.45 7.00 5.76
CA MET A 241 -8.63 6.44 4.44
C MET A 241 -8.28 4.96 4.46
N PHE A 242 -9.18 4.14 3.95
CA PHE A 242 -9.01 2.70 3.88
C PHE A 242 -9.05 2.23 2.43
N PHE A 243 -8.18 1.28 2.14
CA PHE A 243 -8.32 0.45 0.94
C PHE A 243 -8.89 -0.91 1.31
N PHE A 244 -9.68 -1.49 0.41
CA PHE A 244 -10.26 -2.81 0.65
C PHE A 244 -10.49 -3.59 -0.67
N ASN A 245 -10.49 -4.90 -0.54
CA ASN A 245 -11.02 -5.84 -1.51
C ASN A 245 -12.00 -6.80 -0.82
N ASN A 246 -12.37 -7.89 -1.47
CA ASN A 246 -13.32 -8.86 -0.89
C ASN A 246 -12.79 -9.62 0.34
N GLN A 247 -11.49 -9.56 0.61
CA GLN A 247 -10.84 -10.35 1.67
C GLN A 247 -10.12 -9.51 2.72
N TYR A 248 -9.58 -8.34 2.33
CA TYR A 248 -8.70 -7.54 3.17
C TYR A 248 -9.13 -6.09 3.18
N MET A 249 -8.92 -5.44 4.32
CA MET A 249 -9.07 -4.00 4.49
C MET A 249 -7.81 -3.43 5.11
N HIS A 250 -7.29 -2.35 4.55
CA HIS A 250 -6.06 -1.70 4.96
C HIS A 250 -6.33 -0.29 5.46
N TYR A 251 -5.95 -0.03 6.70
CA TYR A 251 -5.84 1.31 7.27
C TYR A 251 -4.65 2.00 6.61
N HIS A 252 -4.92 2.88 5.66
CA HIS A 252 -3.89 3.42 4.76
C HIS A 252 -3.30 4.74 5.27
N LEU A 253 -4.11 5.79 5.32
CA LEU A 253 -3.71 7.10 5.79
C LEU A 253 -4.70 7.61 6.83
N SER A 254 -4.21 8.39 7.80
CA SER A 254 -5.10 8.95 8.82
C SER A 254 -4.52 10.19 9.49
N GLY A 255 -5.40 10.98 10.06
CA GLY A 255 -5.05 12.13 10.86
C GLY A 255 -6.06 12.39 11.96
N THR A 256 -5.62 13.13 12.99
CA THR A 256 -6.48 13.56 14.11
C THR A 256 -6.04 14.93 14.58
N LEU A 257 -6.99 15.85 14.73
CA LEU A 257 -6.75 17.16 15.30
C LEU A 257 -6.30 17.03 16.76
N SER A 258 -5.17 17.61 17.07
CA SER A 258 -4.46 17.39 18.35
C SER A 258 -5.26 17.76 19.58
N GLU A 259 -6.08 18.81 19.50
CA GLU A 259 -6.94 19.29 20.57
C GLU A 259 -8.01 18.29 20.98
N TYR A 260 -8.36 17.35 20.06
CA TYR A 260 -9.39 16.31 20.28
C TYR A 260 -8.83 14.94 20.63
N ASN A 261 -7.53 14.75 20.73
CA ASN A 261 -6.90 13.46 21.05
C ASN A 261 -7.49 12.77 22.29
N LYS A 262 -7.93 13.56 23.28
CA LYS A 262 -8.48 13.05 24.55
C LYS A 262 -9.86 12.43 24.40
N LEU A 263 -10.56 12.66 23.29
CA LEU A 263 -11.90 12.11 23.05
C LEU A 263 -11.87 10.63 22.66
N GLY A 264 -10.76 10.13 22.12
CA GLY A 264 -10.62 8.74 21.68
C GLY A 264 -11.21 8.46 20.29
N ALA A 265 -11.38 9.51 19.48
CA ALA A 265 -11.97 9.42 18.13
C ALA A 265 -11.27 8.41 17.23
N THR A 266 -9.94 8.39 17.21
CA THR A 266 -9.12 7.44 16.43
C THR A 266 -9.34 5.97 16.82
N ASN A 267 -9.77 5.70 18.06
CA ASN A 267 -10.05 4.33 18.50
C ASN A 267 -11.45 3.87 18.09
N LEU A 268 -12.34 4.81 17.79
CA LEU A 268 -13.70 4.55 17.33
C LEU A 268 -13.75 4.36 15.80
N LEU A 269 -12.90 5.13 15.04
CA LEU A 269 -12.67 4.92 13.62
C LEU A 269 -12.07 3.54 13.34
#